data_3af157ea32490a7c7ec9e7a037e32c51
#
_entry.id   3af157ea32490a7c7ec9e7a037e32c51
#
_cell.length_a   1.000
_cell.length_b   1.000
_cell.length_c   1.000
_cell.angle_alpha   90.00
_cell.angle_beta   90.00
_cell.angle_gamma   90.00
#
_symmetry.space_group_name_H-M   'P 1'
#
loop_
_entity.id
_entity.type
_entity.pdbx_description
1 polymer ?
#
loop_
_entity_poly.entity_id
_entity_poly.type
_entity_poly.pdbx_seq_one_letter_code
_entity_poly.pdbx_strand_id
1 'polypeptide(L)'
;MLLHSSVSGRRQWRALVDALDERYTMVTVDLIGYGETPPWEAERPQRLTDQSALVHELAEQIGSPLALVGHSFGGSVALCAAAELGGRLAGLILLEPNPFGLLQAANQAEFAEVWALRNAVKQAGLSGDWDGAAKRFADYWNGAGSWVAMSEKRRRLFAEALRPNYHEWDAAVGAPVRDYVAAVRAQTSVTCARDTVAPIATIVTLLQERRPDWRFIWLEHGGHMAPLSRPELVNPIVAAALDQL
;
A
#
# COMPACT_ATOMS: atom_id res chain seq x y z
N MET A 1 -1.06 13.90 -0.02
CA MET A 1 -0.64 13.04 -1.15
C MET A 1 -1.14 11.62 -0.91
N LEU A 2 -1.70 10.96 -1.93
CA LEU A 2 -2.39 9.67 -1.81
C LEU A 2 -1.70 8.60 -2.67
N LEU A 3 -1.27 7.50 -2.03
CA LEU A 3 -0.50 6.41 -2.63
C LEU A 3 -1.35 5.13 -2.63
N HIS A 4 -1.65 4.61 -3.84
CA HIS A 4 -2.57 3.50 -4.04
C HIS A 4 -1.96 2.13 -3.73
N SER A 5 -2.81 1.09 -3.61
CA SER A 5 -2.39 -0.31 -3.48
C SER A 5 -1.88 -0.90 -4.79
N SER A 6 -1.18 -2.03 -4.71
CA SER A 6 -0.85 -2.86 -5.88
C SER A 6 -2.10 -3.17 -6.72
N VAL A 7 -1.91 -3.37 -8.02
CA VAL A 7 -2.98 -3.72 -8.98
C VAL A 7 -4.12 -2.69 -9.02
N SER A 8 -3.81 -1.44 -8.67
CA SER A 8 -4.77 -0.34 -8.61
C SER A 8 -4.28 0.84 -9.45
N GLY A 9 -4.31 2.05 -8.91
CA GLY A 9 -3.86 3.30 -9.53
C GLY A 9 -4.46 4.49 -8.81
N ARG A 10 -4.12 5.70 -9.23
CA ARG A 10 -4.61 6.95 -8.63
C ARG A 10 -6.12 7.03 -8.50
N ARG A 11 -6.88 6.34 -9.38
CA ARG A 11 -8.35 6.30 -9.35
C ARG A 11 -8.93 5.61 -8.13
N GLN A 12 -8.14 4.83 -7.39
CA GLN A 12 -8.55 4.26 -6.10
C GLN A 12 -9.13 5.32 -5.17
N TRP A 13 -8.58 6.52 -5.20
CA TRP A 13 -8.85 7.60 -4.27
C TRP A 13 -10.02 8.50 -4.67
N ARG A 14 -10.71 8.20 -5.78
CA ARG A 14 -11.77 9.08 -6.29
C ARG A 14 -12.80 9.46 -5.25
N ALA A 15 -13.35 8.47 -4.53
CA ALA A 15 -14.36 8.73 -3.51
C ALA A 15 -13.83 9.57 -2.32
N LEU A 16 -12.55 9.44 -1.98
CA LEU A 16 -11.92 10.26 -0.95
C LEU A 16 -11.66 11.69 -1.45
N VAL A 17 -11.20 11.83 -2.69
CA VAL A 17 -11.00 13.13 -3.32
C VAL A 17 -12.34 13.87 -3.41
N ASP A 18 -13.37 13.24 -3.98
CA ASP A 18 -14.71 13.84 -4.11
C ASP A 18 -15.31 14.28 -2.75
N ALA A 19 -14.88 13.66 -1.64
CA ALA A 19 -15.36 13.99 -0.31
C ALA A 19 -14.56 15.11 0.39
N LEU A 20 -13.32 15.40 -0.05
CA LEU A 20 -12.38 16.25 0.68
C LEU A 20 -11.74 17.38 -0.16
N ASP A 21 -12.00 17.47 -1.47
CA ASP A 21 -11.36 18.44 -2.38
C ASP A 21 -11.68 19.91 -2.07
N GLU A 22 -12.81 20.19 -1.43
CA GLU A 22 -13.14 21.54 -0.95
C GLU A 22 -12.31 21.96 0.31
N ARG A 23 -11.71 20.98 1.01
CA ARG A 23 -11.01 21.18 2.28
C ARG A 23 -9.50 21.06 2.17
N TYR A 24 -9.02 20.23 1.24
CA TYR A 24 -7.61 19.90 1.08
C TYR A 24 -7.21 19.88 -0.39
N THR A 25 -6.01 20.33 -0.69
CA THR A 25 -5.39 20.05 -1.99
C THR A 25 -4.96 18.59 -2.06
N MET A 26 -5.66 17.81 -2.88
CA MET A 26 -5.47 16.37 -2.99
C MET A 26 -4.57 16.04 -4.18
N VAL A 27 -3.43 15.38 -3.92
CA VAL A 27 -2.51 14.90 -4.96
C VAL A 27 -2.52 13.38 -4.97
N THR A 28 -3.02 12.79 -6.05
CA THR A 28 -3.05 11.34 -6.25
C THR A 28 -1.89 10.91 -7.15
N VAL A 29 -1.14 9.89 -6.74
CA VAL A 29 0.07 9.44 -7.41
C VAL A 29 -0.15 8.06 -8.03
N ASP A 30 0.20 7.88 -9.30
CA ASP A 30 0.41 6.56 -9.87
C ASP A 30 1.84 6.10 -9.53
N LEU A 31 1.97 5.00 -8.83
CA LEU A 31 3.27 4.40 -8.48
C LEU A 31 3.97 3.85 -9.74
N ILE A 32 5.27 3.54 -9.66
CA ILE A 32 6.05 3.04 -10.81
C ILE A 32 5.37 1.83 -11.44
N GLY A 33 5.12 1.90 -12.73
CA GLY A 33 4.46 0.88 -13.54
C GLY A 33 2.94 0.98 -13.60
N TYR A 34 2.33 1.96 -12.93
CA TYR A 34 0.88 2.18 -12.95
C TYR A 34 0.53 3.49 -13.67
N GLY A 35 -0.65 3.48 -14.29
CA GLY A 35 -1.21 4.66 -14.96
C GLY A 35 -0.27 5.25 -16.00
N GLU A 36 0.16 6.48 -15.78
CA GLU A 36 1.08 7.21 -16.66
C GLU A 36 2.55 7.14 -16.20
N THR A 37 2.82 6.52 -15.05
CA THR A 37 4.19 6.37 -14.53
C THR A 37 4.87 5.17 -15.19
N PRO A 38 6.03 5.36 -15.85
CA PRO A 38 6.73 4.30 -16.56
C PRO A 38 7.01 3.06 -15.71
N PRO A 39 7.13 1.87 -16.31
CA PRO A 39 7.50 0.65 -15.61
C PRO A 39 8.94 0.71 -15.08
N TRP A 40 9.23 -0.17 -14.12
CA TRP A 40 10.58 -0.37 -13.64
C TRP A 40 11.44 -1.09 -14.70
N GLU A 41 12.51 -0.44 -15.18
CA GLU A 41 13.37 -0.94 -16.26
C GLU A 41 14.81 -1.23 -15.81
N ALA A 42 15.18 -0.90 -14.56
CA ALA A 42 16.53 -1.18 -14.09
C ALA A 42 16.76 -2.69 -13.91
N GLU A 43 17.97 -3.17 -14.23
CA GLU A 43 18.37 -4.57 -14.10
C GLU A 43 18.40 -5.06 -12.65
N ARG A 44 18.54 -4.16 -11.68
CA ARG A 44 18.53 -4.49 -10.25
C ARG A 44 17.10 -4.63 -9.69
N PRO A 45 16.92 -5.35 -8.58
CA PRO A 45 15.63 -5.39 -7.87
C PRO A 45 15.17 -3.98 -7.46
N GLN A 46 13.86 -3.74 -7.57
CA GLN A 46 13.25 -2.49 -7.10
C GLN A 46 13.31 -2.42 -5.57
N ARG A 47 13.47 -1.21 -5.05
CA ARG A 47 13.48 -0.89 -3.61
C ARG A 47 12.34 0.08 -3.28
N LEU A 48 11.92 0.14 -2.03
CA LEU A 48 10.94 1.16 -1.59
C LEU A 48 11.46 2.58 -1.82
N THR A 49 12.77 2.79 -1.72
CA THR A 49 13.41 4.09 -2.00
C THR A 49 13.28 4.54 -3.46
N ASP A 50 13.11 3.60 -4.40
CA ASP A 50 12.86 3.96 -5.80
C ASP A 50 11.42 4.49 -5.97
N GLN A 51 10.47 3.92 -5.27
CA GLN A 51 9.09 4.39 -5.23
C GLN A 51 8.97 5.70 -4.43
N SER A 52 9.65 5.81 -3.28
CA SER A 52 9.60 7.02 -2.46
C SER A 52 10.26 8.23 -3.15
N ALA A 53 11.16 8.02 -4.10
CA ALA A 53 11.74 9.09 -4.90
C ALA A 53 10.67 9.92 -5.65
N LEU A 54 9.60 9.27 -6.15
CA LEU A 54 8.45 9.98 -6.74
C LEU A 54 7.75 10.87 -5.71
N VAL A 55 7.60 10.38 -4.49
CA VAL A 55 6.98 11.13 -3.39
C VAL A 55 7.84 12.34 -3.01
N HIS A 56 9.16 12.18 -2.97
CA HIS A 56 10.09 13.28 -2.71
C HIS A 56 10.06 14.35 -3.78
N GLU A 57 10.10 13.96 -5.06
CA GLU A 57 10.04 14.91 -6.17
C GLU A 57 8.75 15.75 -6.14
N LEU A 58 7.60 15.10 -5.91
CA LEU A 58 6.33 15.80 -5.76
C LEU A 58 6.28 16.67 -4.50
N ALA A 59 6.86 16.20 -3.39
CA ALA A 59 6.93 16.97 -2.15
C ALA A 59 7.76 18.25 -2.31
N GLU A 60 8.83 18.24 -3.11
CA GLU A 60 9.59 19.44 -3.46
C GLU A 60 8.74 20.46 -4.24
N GLN A 61 7.91 19.97 -5.16
CA GLN A 61 7.04 20.83 -5.98
C GLN A 61 5.87 21.42 -5.19
N ILE A 62 5.27 20.63 -4.28
CA ILE A 62 4.12 21.05 -3.48
C ILE A 62 4.54 22.04 -2.38
N GLY A 63 5.75 21.89 -1.87
CA GLY A 63 6.20 22.60 -0.68
C GLY A 63 5.73 21.90 0.61
N SER A 64 5.66 22.61 1.70
CA SER A 64 5.38 22.07 3.03
C SER A 64 4.27 22.86 3.73
N PRO A 65 3.56 22.30 4.72
CA PRO A 65 3.57 20.89 5.13
C PRO A 65 2.66 20.02 4.28
N LEU A 66 2.95 18.72 4.21
CA LEU A 66 2.09 17.75 3.52
C LEU A 66 1.77 16.55 4.41
N ALA A 67 0.64 15.88 4.14
CA ALA A 67 0.29 14.59 4.72
C ALA A 67 0.38 13.49 3.65
N LEU A 68 0.83 12.29 4.07
CA LEU A 68 0.83 11.09 3.24
C LEU A 68 -0.29 10.14 3.69
N VAL A 69 -1.07 9.66 2.73
CA VAL A 69 -2.04 8.58 2.92
C VAL A 69 -1.64 7.43 2.01
N GLY A 70 -1.38 6.26 2.56
CA GLY A 70 -0.96 5.11 1.78
C GLY A 70 -1.76 3.86 2.10
N HIS A 71 -2.20 3.11 1.07
CA HIS A 71 -2.89 1.84 1.20
C HIS A 71 -2.01 0.69 0.73
N SER A 72 -1.92 -0.38 1.53
CA SER A 72 -1.20 -1.61 1.16
C SER A 72 0.25 -1.30 0.74
N PHE A 73 0.66 -1.59 -0.50
CA PHE A 73 1.97 -1.25 -1.02
C PHE A 73 2.25 0.26 -0.98
N GLY A 74 1.26 1.08 -1.34
CA GLY A 74 1.36 2.54 -1.16
C GLY A 74 1.58 2.95 0.29
N GLY A 75 1.09 2.15 1.26
CA GLY A 75 1.38 2.32 2.69
C GLY A 75 2.84 2.04 3.03
N SER A 76 3.44 1.02 2.41
CA SER A 76 4.88 0.72 2.56
C SER A 76 5.74 1.82 1.96
N VAL A 77 5.34 2.35 0.79
CA VAL A 77 6.02 3.49 0.14
C VAL A 77 5.89 4.76 1.00
N ALA A 78 4.67 5.04 1.52
CA ALA A 78 4.43 6.17 2.41
C ALA A 78 5.28 6.11 3.67
N LEU A 79 5.44 4.92 4.26
CA LEU A 79 6.28 4.70 5.44
C LEU A 79 7.76 4.99 5.15
N CYS A 80 8.27 4.54 3.99
CA CYS A 80 9.63 4.82 3.53
C CYS A 80 9.82 6.32 3.34
N ALA A 81 8.94 6.97 2.56
CA ALA A 81 9.02 8.41 2.30
C ALA A 81 8.91 9.25 3.59
N ALA A 82 8.06 8.85 4.53
CA ALA A 82 7.88 9.54 5.81
C ALA A 82 9.15 9.53 6.67
N ALA A 83 9.90 8.41 6.64
CA ALA A 83 11.18 8.30 7.33
C ALA A 83 12.23 9.29 6.81
N GLU A 84 12.18 9.57 5.49
CA GLU A 84 13.14 10.43 4.80
C GLU A 84 12.72 11.91 4.81
N LEU A 85 11.41 12.21 4.75
CA LEU A 85 10.88 13.58 4.76
C LEU A 85 11.01 14.29 6.11
N GLY A 86 11.03 13.53 7.21
CA GLY A 86 11.23 14.07 8.55
C GLY A 86 10.24 15.18 8.90
N GLY A 87 10.72 16.35 9.33
CA GLY A 87 9.89 17.48 9.76
C GLY A 87 9.08 18.18 8.65
N ARG A 88 9.23 17.79 7.39
CA ARG A 88 8.43 18.27 6.25
C ARG A 88 7.06 17.57 6.18
N LEU A 89 6.90 16.48 6.91
CA LEU A 89 5.67 15.70 6.94
C LEU A 89 4.82 16.13 8.14
N ALA A 90 3.60 16.62 7.88
CA ALA A 90 2.62 16.94 8.91
C ALA A 90 2.00 15.67 9.51
N GLY A 91 1.66 14.68 8.67
CA GLY A 91 1.06 13.46 9.12
C GLY A 91 1.21 12.27 8.17
N LEU A 92 1.13 11.07 8.73
CA LEU A 92 1.16 9.79 8.02
C LEU A 92 -0.08 8.97 8.35
N ILE A 93 -0.84 8.59 7.32
CA ILE A 93 -2.05 7.79 7.45
C ILE A 93 -1.86 6.49 6.67
N LEU A 94 -1.76 5.38 7.37
CA LEU A 94 -1.51 4.06 6.82
C LEU A 94 -2.79 3.23 6.86
N LEU A 95 -3.22 2.76 5.71
CA LEU A 95 -4.38 1.89 5.56
C LEU A 95 -3.89 0.49 5.16
N GLU A 96 -3.96 -0.46 6.08
CA GLU A 96 -3.53 -1.84 5.82
C GLU A 96 -2.13 -1.94 5.16
N PRO A 97 -1.08 -1.28 5.69
CA PRO A 97 0.24 -1.26 5.07
C PRO A 97 0.84 -2.65 5.02
N ASN A 98 1.62 -2.96 3.98
CA ASN A 98 2.19 -4.29 3.75
C ASN A 98 3.72 -4.34 3.70
N PRO A 99 4.47 -3.74 4.61
CA PRO A 99 5.92 -3.85 4.64
C PRO A 99 6.35 -5.26 5.09
N PHE A 100 6.25 -6.24 4.18
CA PHE A 100 6.41 -7.67 4.46
C PHE A 100 7.78 -8.05 5.05
N GLY A 101 8.82 -7.25 4.82
CA GLY A 101 10.10 -7.42 5.48
C GLY A 101 10.02 -7.39 7.01
N LEU A 102 8.96 -6.80 7.58
CA LEU A 102 8.72 -6.79 9.02
C LEU A 102 8.38 -8.19 9.56
N LEU A 103 7.59 -8.98 8.81
CA LEU A 103 7.25 -10.36 9.16
C LEU A 103 8.50 -11.24 9.16
N GLN A 104 9.34 -11.12 8.13
CA GLN A 104 10.60 -11.84 8.03
C GLN A 104 11.53 -11.48 9.20
N ALA A 105 11.70 -10.19 9.46
CA ALA A 105 12.57 -9.68 10.52
C ALA A 105 12.08 -10.06 11.93
N ALA A 106 10.77 -10.33 12.09
CA ALA A 106 10.17 -10.80 13.35
C ALA A 106 9.97 -12.33 13.39
N ASN A 107 10.44 -13.06 12.36
CA ASN A 107 10.33 -14.52 12.23
C ASN A 107 8.87 -15.03 12.37
N GLN A 108 7.92 -14.32 11.73
CA GLN A 108 6.50 -14.67 11.78
C GLN A 108 6.16 -15.77 10.77
N ALA A 109 5.30 -16.70 11.18
CA ALA A 109 4.88 -17.83 10.33
C ALA A 109 4.14 -17.35 9.05
N GLU A 110 3.42 -16.26 9.13
CA GLU A 110 2.69 -15.63 8.03
C GLU A 110 3.59 -15.20 6.88
N PHE A 111 4.89 -15.05 7.11
CA PHE A 111 5.84 -14.76 6.04
C PHE A 111 5.88 -15.85 4.97
N ALA A 112 5.66 -17.12 5.34
CA ALA A 112 5.61 -18.22 4.37
C ALA A 112 4.44 -18.08 3.38
N GLU A 113 3.29 -17.59 3.83
CA GLU A 113 2.11 -17.31 3.00
C GLU A 113 2.40 -16.18 1.99
N VAL A 114 2.97 -15.08 2.48
CA VAL A 114 3.43 -13.95 1.65
C VAL A 114 4.45 -14.40 0.62
N TRP A 115 5.41 -15.23 1.02
CA TRP A 115 6.45 -15.76 0.14
C TRP A 115 5.89 -16.66 -0.96
N ALA A 116 4.86 -17.46 -0.66
CA ALA A 116 4.17 -18.29 -1.64
C ALA A 116 3.42 -17.45 -2.69
N LEU A 117 2.80 -16.35 -2.27
CA LEU A 117 2.13 -15.42 -3.20
C LEU A 117 3.14 -14.69 -4.10
N ARG A 118 4.23 -14.19 -3.51
CA ARG A 118 5.36 -13.61 -4.24
C ARG A 118 5.87 -14.57 -5.32
N ASN A 119 6.13 -15.81 -4.95
CA ASN A 119 6.68 -16.78 -5.89
C ASN A 119 5.73 -17.07 -7.06
N ALA A 120 4.42 -17.07 -6.83
CA ALA A 120 3.44 -17.21 -7.91
C ALA A 120 3.57 -16.06 -8.94
N VAL A 121 3.70 -14.82 -8.48
CA VAL A 121 3.88 -13.65 -9.37
C VAL A 121 5.24 -13.69 -10.08
N LYS A 122 6.32 -14.07 -9.36
CA LYS A 122 7.65 -14.20 -9.97
C LYS A 122 7.68 -15.29 -11.05
N GLN A 123 7.01 -16.42 -10.83
CA GLN A 123 6.87 -17.49 -11.83
C GLN A 123 6.04 -17.02 -13.05
N ALA A 124 4.98 -16.25 -12.83
CA ALA A 124 4.20 -15.68 -13.94
C ALA A 124 5.06 -14.76 -14.83
N GLY A 125 5.95 -13.97 -14.23
CA GLY A 125 6.89 -13.15 -14.99
C GLY A 125 7.86 -13.97 -15.86
N LEU A 126 8.23 -15.18 -15.42
CA LEU A 126 9.12 -16.09 -16.15
C LEU A 126 8.39 -16.92 -17.21
N SER A 127 7.17 -17.38 -16.91
CA SER A 127 6.40 -18.28 -17.78
C SER A 127 5.42 -17.55 -18.70
N GLY A 128 5.06 -16.31 -18.39
CA GLY A 128 4.00 -15.57 -19.07
C GLY A 128 2.58 -15.90 -18.59
N ASP A 129 2.39 -16.81 -17.61
CA ASP A 129 1.07 -17.14 -17.04
C ASP A 129 0.59 -16.09 -16.05
N TRP A 130 0.28 -14.92 -16.57
CA TRP A 130 -0.27 -13.82 -15.77
C TRP A 130 -1.71 -14.05 -15.32
N ASP A 131 -2.52 -14.82 -16.07
CA ASP A 131 -3.90 -15.12 -15.68
C ASP A 131 -3.96 -16.03 -14.45
N GLY A 132 -3.11 -17.05 -14.37
CA GLY A 132 -3.00 -17.92 -13.20
C GLY A 132 -2.55 -17.16 -11.95
N ALA A 133 -1.54 -16.29 -12.09
CA ALA A 133 -1.09 -15.44 -10.99
C ALA A 133 -2.16 -14.42 -10.57
N ALA A 134 -2.83 -13.79 -11.54
CA ALA A 134 -3.89 -12.82 -11.29
C ALA A 134 -5.09 -13.44 -10.57
N LYS A 135 -5.47 -14.67 -10.98
CA LYS A 135 -6.51 -15.43 -10.27
C LYS A 135 -6.14 -15.63 -8.79
N ARG A 136 -4.93 -16.13 -8.54
CA ARG A 136 -4.46 -16.36 -7.18
C ARG A 136 -4.40 -15.07 -6.36
N PHE A 137 -3.91 -14.00 -6.95
CA PHE A 137 -3.79 -12.69 -6.31
C PHE A 137 -5.16 -12.09 -5.99
N ALA A 138 -6.09 -12.14 -6.95
CA ALA A 138 -7.45 -11.63 -6.77
C ALA A 138 -8.21 -12.40 -5.68
N ASP A 139 -8.19 -13.73 -5.72
CA ASP A 139 -8.87 -14.57 -4.76
C ASP A 139 -8.27 -14.43 -3.34
N TYR A 140 -6.99 -14.13 -3.24
CA TYR A 140 -6.34 -13.90 -1.96
C TYR A 140 -6.74 -12.56 -1.31
N TRP A 141 -6.65 -11.45 -2.06
CA TRP A 141 -6.87 -10.11 -1.51
C TRP A 141 -8.32 -9.68 -1.46
N ASN A 142 -9.16 -10.17 -2.37
CA ASN A 142 -10.57 -9.78 -2.45
C ASN A 142 -11.53 -10.88 -1.98
N GLY A 143 -11.00 -12.01 -1.52
CA GLY A 143 -11.77 -13.17 -1.11
C GLY A 143 -11.96 -14.23 -2.21
N ALA A 144 -12.10 -15.49 -1.77
CA ALA A 144 -12.23 -16.64 -2.65
C ALA A 144 -13.38 -16.47 -3.65
N GLY A 145 -13.12 -16.79 -4.93
CA GLY A 145 -14.11 -16.66 -6.01
C GLY A 145 -14.20 -15.27 -6.64
N SER A 146 -13.48 -14.27 -6.14
CA SER A 146 -13.50 -12.91 -6.70
C SER A 146 -13.04 -12.87 -8.16
N TRP A 147 -12.07 -13.70 -8.54
CA TRP A 147 -11.62 -13.81 -9.93
C TRP A 147 -12.72 -14.30 -10.88
N VAL A 148 -13.43 -15.36 -10.50
CA VAL A 148 -14.50 -15.89 -11.36
C VAL A 148 -15.72 -14.97 -11.44
N ALA A 149 -15.93 -14.15 -10.42
CA ALA A 149 -16.99 -13.13 -10.42
C ALA A 149 -16.67 -11.94 -11.34
N MET A 150 -15.42 -11.75 -11.74
CA MET A 150 -15.04 -10.69 -12.68
C MET A 150 -15.46 -11.02 -14.10
N SER A 151 -15.89 -9.99 -14.88
CA SER A 151 -16.04 -10.13 -16.33
C SER A 151 -14.71 -10.41 -16.99
N GLU A 152 -14.71 -11.03 -18.19
CA GLU A 152 -13.49 -11.33 -18.95
C GLU A 152 -12.63 -10.07 -19.19
N LYS A 153 -13.28 -8.95 -19.55
CA LYS A 153 -12.59 -7.66 -19.72
C LYS A 153 -11.89 -7.24 -18.43
N ARG A 154 -12.55 -7.39 -17.28
CA ARG A 154 -11.96 -7.02 -15.98
C ARG A 154 -10.81 -7.93 -15.59
N ARG A 155 -10.90 -9.24 -15.89
CA ARG A 155 -9.80 -10.18 -15.65
C ARG A 155 -8.55 -9.80 -16.45
N ARG A 156 -8.70 -9.49 -17.74
CA ARG A 156 -7.58 -9.04 -18.58
C ARG A 156 -6.92 -7.79 -18.02
N LEU A 157 -7.70 -6.76 -17.69
CA LEU A 157 -7.18 -5.52 -17.09
C LEU A 157 -6.49 -5.77 -15.75
N PHE A 158 -7.01 -6.69 -14.93
CA PHE A 158 -6.41 -7.05 -13.66
C PHE A 158 -5.08 -7.78 -13.85
N ALA A 159 -5.00 -8.72 -14.78
CA ALA A 159 -3.77 -9.43 -15.12
C ALA A 159 -2.69 -8.47 -15.68
N GLU A 160 -3.07 -7.50 -16.50
CA GLU A 160 -2.18 -6.45 -16.97
C GLU A 160 -1.68 -5.57 -15.82
N ALA A 161 -2.58 -5.13 -14.93
CA ALA A 161 -2.25 -4.31 -13.78
C ALA A 161 -1.42 -5.06 -12.71
N LEU A 162 -1.35 -6.39 -12.77
CA LEU A 162 -0.51 -7.20 -11.89
C LEU A 162 0.98 -7.19 -12.30
N ARG A 163 1.30 -6.85 -13.54
CA ARG A 163 2.70 -6.91 -14.03
C ARG A 163 3.70 -6.09 -13.21
N PRO A 164 3.42 -4.85 -12.81
CA PRO A 164 4.33 -4.08 -11.94
C PRO A 164 4.61 -4.77 -10.61
N ASN A 165 3.66 -5.56 -10.11
CA ASN A 165 3.78 -6.29 -8.85
C ASN A 165 4.95 -7.28 -8.84
N TYR A 166 5.42 -7.72 -10.01
CA TYR A 166 6.65 -8.51 -10.15
C TYR A 166 7.85 -7.83 -9.46
N HIS A 167 7.98 -6.51 -9.59
CA HIS A 167 9.06 -5.71 -9.01
C HIS A 167 8.73 -5.23 -7.60
N GLU A 168 7.47 -4.92 -7.32
CA GLU A 168 7.01 -4.47 -5.99
C GLU A 168 7.32 -5.47 -4.88
N TRP A 169 7.26 -6.78 -5.16
CA TRP A 169 7.61 -7.81 -4.19
C TRP A 169 9.05 -7.70 -3.68
N ASP A 170 9.99 -7.32 -4.55
CA ASP A 170 11.38 -7.13 -4.14
C ASP A 170 11.50 -5.93 -3.20
N ALA A 171 10.77 -4.85 -3.49
CA ALA A 171 10.72 -3.65 -2.67
C ALA A 171 10.04 -3.92 -1.30
N ALA A 172 8.89 -4.61 -1.28
CA ALA A 172 8.11 -4.83 -0.07
C ALA A 172 8.78 -5.81 0.91
N VAL A 173 9.52 -6.81 0.39
CA VAL A 173 10.21 -7.82 1.22
C VAL A 173 11.62 -7.36 1.61
N GLY A 174 12.36 -6.74 0.70
CA GLY A 174 13.78 -6.41 0.89
C GLY A 174 14.06 -5.14 1.70
N ALA A 175 13.03 -4.42 2.15
CA ALA A 175 13.18 -3.13 2.79
C ALA A 175 13.67 -3.21 4.26
N PRO A 176 14.52 -2.29 4.74
CA PRO A 176 14.90 -2.16 6.14
C PRO A 176 13.79 -1.47 6.96
N VAL A 177 12.61 -2.10 7.01
CA VAL A 177 11.37 -1.52 7.55
C VAL A 177 11.48 -1.09 9.00
N ARG A 178 12.29 -1.82 9.80
CA ARG A 178 12.52 -1.45 11.22
C ARG A 178 13.11 -0.05 11.34
N ASP A 179 14.04 0.30 10.45
CA ASP A 179 14.70 1.60 10.45
C ASP A 179 13.73 2.71 10.03
N TYR A 180 12.87 2.44 9.02
CA TYR A 180 11.83 3.37 8.60
C TYR A 180 10.84 3.63 9.74
N VAL A 181 10.31 2.58 10.38
CA VAL A 181 9.39 2.71 11.52
C VAL A 181 9.99 3.54 12.65
N ALA A 182 11.27 3.32 12.96
CA ALA A 182 11.98 4.08 14.01
C ALA A 182 12.23 5.55 13.63
N ALA A 183 12.41 5.84 12.33
CA ALA A 183 12.73 7.18 11.84
C ALA A 183 11.53 8.12 11.69
N VAL A 184 10.31 7.60 11.53
CA VAL A 184 9.10 8.42 11.40
C VAL A 184 8.87 9.30 12.62
N ARG A 185 8.73 10.62 12.40
CA ARG A 185 8.49 11.64 13.45
C ARG A 185 7.11 12.26 13.35
N ALA A 186 6.45 12.15 12.21
CA ALA A 186 5.13 12.74 11.99
C ALA A 186 4.05 12.03 12.84
N GLN A 187 3.00 12.76 13.15
CA GLN A 187 1.80 12.18 13.71
C GLN A 187 1.27 11.08 12.79
N THR A 188 1.10 9.87 13.32
CA THR A 188 0.80 8.69 12.52
C THR A 188 -0.44 7.97 13.00
N SER A 189 -1.31 7.60 12.04
CA SER A 189 -2.43 6.70 12.27
C SER A 189 -2.34 5.49 11.35
N VAL A 190 -2.75 4.32 11.88
CA VAL A 190 -2.79 3.04 11.17
C VAL A 190 -4.18 2.46 11.30
N THR A 191 -4.82 2.16 10.17
CA THR A 191 -6.16 1.53 10.14
C THR A 191 -6.05 0.12 9.57
N CYS A 192 -6.72 -0.83 10.21
CA CYS A 192 -6.76 -2.24 9.81
C CYS A 192 -8.15 -2.82 10.07
N ALA A 193 -8.65 -3.67 9.18
CA ALA A 193 -9.87 -4.42 9.40
C ALA A 193 -9.58 -5.73 10.16
N ARG A 194 -10.48 -6.15 11.05
CA ARG A 194 -10.34 -7.42 11.81
C ARG A 194 -10.47 -8.66 10.92
N ASP A 195 -11.19 -8.52 9.81
CA ASP A 195 -11.42 -9.57 8.81
C ASP A 195 -10.43 -9.50 7.63
N THR A 196 -9.31 -8.81 7.81
CA THR A 196 -8.21 -8.80 6.84
C THR A 196 -7.43 -10.11 6.83
N VAL A 197 -6.52 -10.28 5.88
CA VAL A 197 -5.64 -11.46 5.81
C VAL A 197 -4.60 -11.45 6.95
N ALA A 198 -4.26 -12.63 7.45
CA ALA A 198 -3.39 -12.79 8.61
C ALA A 198 -2.06 -12.03 8.52
N PRO A 199 -1.30 -12.03 7.38
CA PRO A 199 -0.06 -11.27 7.28
C PRO A 199 -0.24 -9.76 7.54
N ILE A 200 -1.34 -9.17 7.11
CA ILE A 200 -1.60 -7.73 7.33
C ILE A 200 -1.94 -7.46 8.79
N ALA A 201 -2.81 -8.25 9.39
CA ALA A 201 -3.14 -8.13 10.82
C ALA A 201 -1.89 -8.26 11.70
N THR A 202 -1.02 -9.22 11.39
CA THR A 202 0.25 -9.42 12.11
C THR A 202 1.20 -8.23 11.93
N ILE A 203 1.33 -7.68 10.71
CA ILE A 203 2.11 -6.46 10.46
C ILE A 203 1.62 -5.30 11.33
N VAL A 204 0.31 -5.06 11.36
CA VAL A 204 -0.26 -3.96 12.14
C VAL A 204 -0.05 -4.17 13.64
N THR A 205 -0.16 -5.40 14.14
CA THR A 205 0.17 -5.75 15.53
C THR A 205 1.65 -5.46 15.83
N LEU A 206 2.56 -5.87 14.95
CA LEU A 206 4.00 -5.60 15.09
C LEU A 206 4.33 -4.10 15.04
N LEU A 207 3.60 -3.31 14.25
CA LEU A 207 3.72 -1.86 14.25
C LEU A 207 3.24 -1.27 15.57
N GLN A 208 2.10 -1.74 16.11
CA GLN A 208 1.55 -1.29 17.38
C GLN A 208 2.49 -1.56 18.56
N GLU A 209 3.14 -2.73 18.58
CA GLU A 209 4.14 -3.07 19.58
C GLU A 209 5.38 -2.15 19.54
N ARG A 210 5.81 -1.75 18.34
CA ARG A 210 7.01 -0.93 18.14
C ARG A 210 6.77 0.57 18.30
N ARG A 211 5.57 1.00 18.00
CA ARG A 211 5.16 2.41 17.99
C ARG A 211 3.82 2.57 18.72
N PRO A 212 3.79 2.32 20.04
CA PRO A 212 2.58 2.52 20.87
C PRO A 212 2.14 3.98 20.93
N ASP A 213 3.00 4.91 20.50
CA ASP A 213 2.73 6.33 20.33
C ASP A 213 1.89 6.64 19.05
N TRP A 214 1.77 5.71 18.10
CA TRP A 214 0.91 5.87 16.94
C TRP A 214 -0.54 5.56 17.28
N ARG A 215 -1.47 6.12 16.53
CA ARG A 215 -2.90 5.84 16.68
C ARG A 215 -3.28 4.61 15.85
N PHE A 216 -3.83 3.56 16.47
CA PHE A 216 -4.30 2.36 15.80
C PHE A 216 -5.83 2.30 15.83
N ILE A 217 -6.43 2.05 14.67
CA ILE A 217 -7.89 2.00 14.46
C ILE A 217 -8.22 0.65 13.83
N TRP A 218 -9.03 -0.14 14.54
CA TRP A 218 -9.48 -1.44 14.07
C TRP A 218 -10.94 -1.34 13.61
N LEU A 219 -11.17 -1.59 12.32
CA LEU A 219 -12.51 -1.75 11.76
C LEU A 219 -13.03 -3.15 12.07
N GLU A 220 -14.30 -3.29 12.41
CA GLU A 220 -14.89 -4.61 12.68
C GLU A 220 -14.95 -5.48 11.43
N HIS A 221 -15.10 -4.87 10.26
CA HIS A 221 -15.16 -5.54 8.96
C HIS A 221 -14.73 -4.61 7.83
N GLY A 222 -14.47 -5.18 6.64
CA GLY A 222 -14.13 -4.42 5.42
C GLY A 222 -13.05 -5.12 4.59
N GLY A 223 -12.23 -5.93 5.22
CA GLY A 223 -11.11 -6.64 4.59
C GLY A 223 -10.01 -5.71 4.07
N HIS A 224 -9.00 -6.32 3.47
CA HIS A 224 -7.83 -5.61 2.96
C HIS A 224 -8.17 -4.50 1.96
N MET A 225 -9.17 -4.73 1.14
CA MET A 225 -9.54 -3.80 0.06
C MET A 225 -10.60 -2.77 0.45
N ALA A 226 -10.90 -2.60 1.76
CA ALA A 226 -11.87 -1.62 2.25
C ALA A 226 -11.66 -0.20 1.70
N PRO A 227 -10.44 0.33 1.58
CA PRO A 227 -10.23 1.67 1.01
C PRO A 227 -10.78 1.84 -0.41
N LEU A 228 -10.91 0.75 -1.16
CA LEU A 228 -11.44 0.73 -2.52
C LEU A 228 -12.91 0.26 -2.58
N SER A 229 -13.25 -0.78 -1.82
CA SER A 229 -14.54 -1.46 -1.91
C SER A 229 -15.60 -0.92 -0.94
N ARG A 230 -15.18 -0.28 0.15
CA ARG A 230 -16.00 0.23 1.24
C ARG A 230 -15.54 1.63 1.70
N PRO A 231 -15.44 2.60 0.76
CA PRO A 231 -14.93 3.95 1.07
C PRO A 231 -15.76 4.64 2.18
N GLU A 232 -17.02 4.29 2.34
CA GLU A 232 -17.89 4.80 3.40
C GLU A 232 -17.42 4.44 4.82
N LEU A 233 -16.64 3.36 4.97
CA LEU A 233 -16.03 2.98 6.26
C LEU A 233 -14.70 3.68 6.49
N VAL A 234 -13.94 3.93 5.43
CA VAL A 234 -12.53 4.37 5.52
C VAL A 234 -12.40 5.88 5.39
N ASN A 235 -13.14 6.52 4.48
CA ASN A 235 -13.01 7.95 4.22
C ASN A 235 -13.25 8.84 5.45
N PRO A 236 -14.24 8.56 6.35
CA PRO A 236 -14.41 9.34 7.56
C PRO A 236 -13.22 9.25 8.51
N ILE A 237 -12.53 8.09 8.55
CA ILE A 237 -11.34 7.90 9.38
C ILE A 237 -10.16 8.70 8.84
N VAL A 238 -9.96 8.69 7.51
CA VAL A 238 -8.93 9.50 6.87
C VAL A 238 -9.19 10.98 7.08
N ALA A 239 -10.45 11.43 6.90
CA ALA A 239 -10.85 12.82 7.14
C ALA A 239 -10.55 13.25 8.58
N ALA A 240 -10.99 12.46 9.57
CA ALA A 240 -10.75 12.73 10.98
C ALA A 240 -9.25 12.74 11.35
N ALA A 241 -8.43 11.93 10.67
CA ALA A 241 -6.99 11.94 10.88
C ALA A 241 -6.34 13.20 10.28
N LEU A 242 -6.78 13.63 9.09
CA LEU A 242 -6.31 14.88 8.47
C LEU A 242 -6.70 16.12 9.28
N ASP A 243 -7.88 16.13 9.90
CA ASP A 243 -8.37 17.24 10.74
C ASP A 243 -7.57 17.43 12.04
N GLN A 244 -6.74 16.47 12.42
CA GLN A 244 -5.91 16.49 13.61
C GLN A 244 -4.47 16.95 13.34
N LEU A 245 -4.11 17.19 12.09
CA LEU A 245 -2.78 17.64 11.67
C LEU A 245 -2.70 19.18 11.69
#